data_f41b4d100a56aa3dad6a850f7f9c8f48
#
_entry.id   f41b4d100a56aa3dad6a850f7f9c8f48
#
_cell.length_a   1.000
_cell.length_b   1.000
_cell.length_c   1.000
_cell.angle_alpha   90.00
_cell.angle_beta   90.00
_cell.angle_gamma   90.00
#
_symmetry.space_group_name_H-M   'P 1'
#
loop_
_entity.id
_entity.type
_entity.pdbx_description
1 polymer ?
#
loop_
_entity_poly.entity_id
_entity_poly.type
_entity_poly.pdbx_seq_one_letter_code
_entity_poly.pdbx_strand_id
1 'polypeptide(L)'
;TVNGHSYANKKSQNTNFAILVSKQFTEPFHEPIEYGKYIASLANMLGGGPIVQRLGDLRDGRRSTPERIRRGLVQPTMLSAAPGDLSLVLPYRFLKDIMGMFEALDKVAPGANSRHTLLYGVEVKFYSSRIELSNKLETVIPNFFAIGDGAGITRGLAQASAAGVVVGREICARIGQPKGDI
;
A
#
# COMPACT_ATOMS: atom_id res chain seq x y z
N THR A 1 -1.39 -6.22 -8.23
CA THR A 1 -1.81 -5.13 -7.32
C THR A 1 -3.30 -5.23 -7.09
N VAL A 2 -3.73 -5.19 -5.84
CA VAL A 2 -5.13 -5.17 -5.44
C VAL A 2 -5.47 -3.77 -4.96
N ASN A 3 -6.51 -3.17 -5.51
CA ASN A 3 -6.97 -1.87 -5.07
C ASN A 3 -8.44 -1.94 -4.66
N GLY A 4 -8.75 -1.42 -3.47
CA GLY A 4 -10.11 -1.28 -2.98
C GLY A 4 -10.73 0.03 -3.46
N HIS A 5 -11.96 -0.02 -3.97
CA HIS A 5 -12.72 1.17 -4.34
C HIS A 5 -13.76 1.51 -3.28
N SER A 6 -13.87 2.80 -3.00
CA SER A 6 -14.95 3.37 -2.20
C SER A 6 -15.79 4.28 -3.10
N TYR A 7 -17.06 3.99 -3.23
CA TYR A 7 -17.99 4.78 -4.04
C TYR A 7 -18.61 5.91 -3.21
N ALA A 8 -18.53 7.14 -3.68
CA ALA A 8 -19.06 8.30 -2.95
C ALA A 8 -20.60 8.23 -2.78
N ASN A 9 -21.32 7.78 -3.80
CA ASN A 9 -22.77 7.82 -3.86
C ASN A 9 -23.45 6.45 -3.80
N LYS A 10 -22.69 5.38 -3.53
CA LYS A 10 -23.23 4.01 -3.49
C LYS A 10 -22.64 3.24 -2.32
N LYS A 11 -23.50 2.77 -1.42
CA LYS A 11 -23.07 1.83 -0.39
C LYS A 11 -22.88 0.44 -1.00
N SER A 12 -21.78 -0.22 -0.66
CA SER A 12 -21.56 -1.65 -0.94
C SER A 12 -21.81 -2.47 0.32
N GLN A 13 -21.92 -3.80 0.15
CA GLN A 13 -22.09 -4.72 1.27
C GLN A 13 -20.84 -4.87 2.13
N ASN A 14 -19.66 -4.57 1.55
CA ASN A 14 -18.38 -4.72 2.23
C ASN A 14 -17.69 -3.35 2.38
N THR A 15 -17.00 -3.19 3.50
CA THR A 15 -16.02 -2.13 3.69
C THR A 15 -14.63 -2.71 3.40
N ASN A 16 -13.77 -1.95 2.73
CA ASN A 16 -12.40 -2.33 2.48
C ASN A 16 -11.43 -1.25 2.96
N PHE A 17 -10.25 -1.68 3.33
CA PHE A 17 -9.14 -0.81 3.75
C PHE A 17 -7.82 -1.54 3.49
N ALA A 18 -6.72 -0.81 3.47
CA ALA A 18 -5.38 -1.37 3.32
C ALA A 18 -4.63 -1.33 4.66
N ILE A 19 -3.98 -2.44 5.00
CA ILE A 19 -2.98 -2.49 6.07
C ILE A 19 -1.61 -2.52 5.41
N LEU A 20 -0.78 -1.55 5.75
CA LEU A 20 0.58 -1.43 5.23
C LEU A 20 1.58 -1.75 6.34
N VAL A 21 2.52 -2.64 6.03
CA VAL A 21 3.71 -2.86 6.84
C VAL A 21 4.88 -2.25 6.07
N SER A 22 5.55 -1.26 6.64
CA SER A 22 6.73 -0.67 6.04
C SER A 22 8.00 -1.25 6.66
N LYS A 23 9.01 -1.50 5.81
CA LYS A 23 10.32 -1.95 6.24
C LYS A 23 11.39 -1.14 5.54
N GLN A 24 12.26 -0.55 6.33
CA GLN A 24 13.48 0.06 5.84
C GLN A 24 14.61 -0.95 5.96
N PHE A 25 15.38 -1.11 4.90
CA PHE A 25 16.60 -1.90 4.91
C PHE A 25 17.77 -1.01 5.33
N THR A 26 18.60 -1.55 6.21
CA THR A 26 19.84 -0.95 6.68
C THR A 26 20.92 -2.00 6.62
N GLU A 27 22.20 -1.59 6.59
CA GLU A 27 23.33 -2.52 6.63
C GLU A 27 23.11 -3.68 7.63
N PRO A 28 23.42 -4.92 7.27
CA PRO A 28 24.02 -5.36 6.01
C PRO A 28 22.99 -5.73 4.93
N PHE A 29 21.71 -5.37 5.09
CA PHE A 29 20.65 -5.72 4.14
C PHE A 29 20.54 -4.67 3.05
N HIS A 30 20.54 -5.13 1.81
CA HIS A 30 20.45 -4.32 0.59
C HIS A 30 19.25 -4.74 -0.26
N GLU A 31 19.06 -4.14 -1.41
CA GLU A 31 18.13 -4.53 -2.46
C GLU A 31 16.64 -4.61 -2.03
N PRO A 32 16.08 -3.57 -1.37
CA PRO A 32 14.69 -3.61 -0.92
C PRO A 32 13.69 -3.75 -2.07
N ILE A 33 14.01 -3.23 -3.25
CA ILE A 33 13.15 -3.32 -4.45
C ILE A 33 13.09 -4.77 -4.94
N GLU A 34 14.24 -5.43 -5.07
CA GLU A 34 14.29 -6.82 -5.52
C GLU A 34 13.63 -7.76 -4.51
N TYR A 35 13.80 -7.48 -3.21
CA TYR A 35 13.08 -8.20 -2.17
C TYR A 35 11.56 -8.08 -2.33
N GLY A 36 11.04 -6.87 -2.56
CA GLY A 36 9.62 -6.66 -2.79
C GLY A 36 9.11 -7.34 -4.07
N LYS A 37 9.88 -7.30 -5.15
CA LYS A 37 9.58 -8.04 -6.39
C LYS A 37 9.54 -9.54 -6.15
N TYR A 38 10.46 -10.07 -5.35
CA TYR A 38 10.50 -11.48 -5.00
C TYR A 38 9.24 -11.91 -4.25
N ILE A 39 8.79 -11.14 -3.26
CA ILE A 39 7.54 -11.38 -2.52
C ILE A 39 6.33 -11.39 -3.48
N ALA A 40 6.26 -10.41 -4.38
CA ALA A 40 5.18 -10.35 -5.39
C ALA A 40 5.23 -11.55 -6.37
N SER A 41 6.41 -11.95 -6.79
CA SER A 41 6.61 -13.10 -7.67
C SER A 41 6.21 -14.40 -6.99
N LEU A 42 6.54 -14.56 -5.71
CA LEU A 42 6.15 -15.73 -4.92
C LEU A 42 4.63 -15.83 -4.78
N ALA A 43 3.93 -14.70 -4.53
CA ALA A 43 2.47 -14.66 -4.49
C ALA A 43 1.85 -15.07 -5.85
N ASN A 44 2.40 -14.54 -6.95
CA ASN A 44 1.94 -14.90 -8.30
C ASN A 44 2.20 -16.37 -8.63
N MET A 45 3.33 -16.91 -8.23
CA MET A 45 3.65 -18.33 -8.42
C MET A 45 2.66 -19.24 -7.70
N LEU A 46 2.25 -18.89 -6.50
CA LEU A 46 1.34 -19.70 -5.69
C LEU A 46 -0.13 -19.53 -6.06
N GLY A 47 -0.55 -18.31 -6.42
CA GLY A 47 -1.96 -17.98 -6.65
C GLY A 47 -2.31 -17.64 -8.10
N GLY A 48 -1.34 -17.50 -8.99
CA GLY A 48 -1.57 -16.97 -10.34
C GLY A 48 -1.98 -15.49 -10.36
N GLY A 49 -2.04 -14.84 -9.20
CA GLY A 49 -2.50 -13.48 -8.97
C GLY A 49 -2.69 -13.20 -7.48
N PRO A 50 -3.60 -12.29 -7.11
CA PRO A 50 -3.89 -12.02 -5.71
C PRO A 50 -4.39 -13.26 -4.97
N ILE A 51 -3.88 -13.45 -3.75
CA ILE A 51 -4.34 -14.51 -2.85
C ILE A 51 -5.40 -13.93 -1.93
N VAL A 52 -6.48 -14.67 -1.69
CA VAL A 52 -7.48 -14.36 -0.66
C VAL A 52 -7.43 -15.37 0.46
N GLN A 53 -7.41 -14.90 1.69
CA GLN A 53 -7.43 -15.74 2.90
C GLN A 53 -8.33 -15.15 3.96
N ARG A 54 -9.08 -15.99 4.67
CA ARG A 54 -9.82 -15.59 5.87
C ARG A 54 -8.87 -15.37 7.03
N LEU A 55 -9.07 -14.30 7.79
CA LEU A 55 -8.26 -14.01 8.97
C LEU A 55 -8.28 -15.18 9.98
N GLY A 56 -9.42 -15.84 10.14
CA GLY A 56 -9.54 -17.03 10.99
C GLY A 56 -8.67 -18.20 10.51
N ASP A 57 -8.60 -18.45 9.19
CA ASP A 57 -7.77 -19.52 8.65
C ASP A 57 -6.27 -19.18 8.77
N LEU A 58 -5.89 -17.91 8.59
CA LEU A 58 -4.51 -17.45 8.83
C LEU A 58 -4.09 -17.69 10.29
N ARG A 59 -4.95 -17.34 11.24
CA ARG A 59 -4.70 -17.57 12.68
C ARG A 59 -4.60 -19.04 13.07
N ASP A 60 -5.40 -19.87 12.41
CA ASP A 60 -5.38 -21.32 12.62
C ASP A 60 -4.20 -21.99 11.87
N GLY A 61 -3.31 -21.22 11.22
CA GLY A 61 -2.14 -21.73 10.50
C GLY A 61 -2.50 -22.61 9.31
N ARG A 62 -3.56 -22.27 8.58
CA ARG A 62 -4.03 -23.07 7.46
C ARG A 62 -4.50 -22.20 6.29
N ARG A 63 -4.40 -22.73 5.07
CA ARG A 63 -4.92 -22.05 3.88
C ARG A 63 -6.44 -21.94 3.90
N SER A 64 -6.97 -20.90 3.29
CA SER A 64 -8.37 -20.86 2.89
C SER A 64 -8.60 -21.71 1.64
N THR A 65 -9.77 -22.36 1.59
CA THR A 65 -10.26 -23.08 0.40
C THR A 65 -11.51 -22.37 -0.14
N PRO A 66 -11.92 -22.64 -1.39
CA PRO A 66 -13.17 -22.10 -1.93
C PRO A 66 -14.38 -22.35 -1.01
N GLU A 67 -14.47 -23.55 -0.43
CA GLU A 67 -15.56 -23.93 0.49
C GLU A 67 -15.53 -23.11 1.78
N ARG A 68 -14.34 -22.86 2.35
CA ARG A 68 -14.20 -22.05 3.55
C ARG A 68 -14.53 -20.60 3.31
N ILE A 69 -14.12 -20.04 2.17
CA ILE A 69 -14.49 -18.68 1.76
C ILE A 69 -16.01 -18.58 1.63
N ARG A 70 -16.64 -19.50 0.91
CA ARG A 70 -18.08 -19.53 0.65
C ARG A 70 -18.93 -19.64 1.92
N ARG A 71 -18.44 -20.35 2.94
CA ARG A 71 -19.08 -20.48 4.27
C ARG A 71 -18.85 -19.27 5.16
N GLY A 72 -18.04 -18.29 4.71
CA GLY A 72 -17.77 -17.05 5.44
C GLY A 72 -18.96 -16.10 5.43
N LEU A 73 -19.04 -15.21 6.42
CA LEU A 73 -20.05 -14.15 6.46
C LEU A 73 -19.76 -13.04 5.44
N VAL A 74 -18.49 -12.86 5.09
CA VAL A 74 -18.04 -11.87 4.11
C VAL A 74 -17.88 -12.54 2.76
N GLN A 75 -18.61 -12.05 1.77
CA GLN A 75 -18.50 -12.55 0.40
C GLN A 75 -17.40 -11.81 -0.36
N PRO A 76 -16.51 -12.52 -1.08
CA PRO A 76 -15.45 -11.88 -1.83
C PRO A 76 -16.01 -11.05 -2.99
N THR A 77 -15.49 -9.85 -3.17
CA THR A 77 -15.82 -8.98 -4.32
C THR A 77 -14.83 -9.18 -5.48
N MET A 78 -13.62 -9.61 -5.21
CA MET A 78 -12.63 -9.97 -6.22
C MET A 78 -12.67 -11.48 -6.48
N LEU A 79 -13.50 -11.91 -7.43
CA LEU A 79 -13.70 -13.33 -7.74
C LEU A 79 -12.48 -14.00 -8.40
N SER A 80 -11.57 -13.20 -8.96
CA SER A 80 -10.31 -13.68 -9.55
C SER A 80 -9.21 -13.97 -8.54
N ALA A 81 -9.39 -13.60 -7.27
CA ALA A 81 -8.40 -13.90 -6.23
C ALA A 81 -8.43 -15.40 -5.87
N ALA A 82 -7.25 -16.00 -5.81
CA ALA A 82 -7.10 -17.42 -5.47
C ALA A 82 -7.21 -17.66 -3.96
N PRO A 83 -8.12 -18.51 -3.47
CA PRO A 83 -8.10 -18.92 -2.07
C PRO A 83 -6.78 -19.62 -1.73
N GLY A 84 -6.05 -19.09 -0.75
CA GLY A 84 -4.71 -19.57 -0.46
C GLY A 84 -4.24 -19.29 0.96
N ASP A 85 -2.93 -19.22 1.10
CA ASP A 85 -2.23 -19.00 2.37
C ASP A 85 -1.17 -17.89 2.24
N LEU A 86 -1.45 -16.77 2.86
CA LEU A 86 -0.54 -15.61 2.88
C LEU A 86 0.71 -15.86 3.74
N SER A 87 0.67 -16.86 4.64
CA SER A 87 1.83 -17.21 5.44
C SER A 87 2.96 -17.88 4.63
N LEU A 88 2.65 -18.39 3.45
CA LEU A 88 3.65 -18.92 2.53
C LEU A 88 4.35 -17.83 1.72
N VAL A 89 3.84 -16.59 1.77
CA VAL A 89 4.34 -15.46 0.99
C VAL A 89 4.94 -14.39 1.87
N LEU A 90 4.22 -14.01 2.91
CA LEU A 90 4.61 -12.91 3.79
C LEU A 90 5.53 -13.39 4.91
N PRO A 91 6.64 -12.70 5.17
CA PRO A 91 7.49 -12.98 6.32
C PRO A 91 6.72 -12.94 7.64
N TYR A 92 7.11 -13.78 8.58
CA TYR A 92 6.47 -13.90 9.90
C TYR A 92 6.27 -12.54 10.61
N ARG A 93 7.28 -11.65 10.55
CA ARG A 93 7.18 -10.33 11.18
C ARG A 93 6.06 -9.48 10.58
N PHE A 94 5.89 -9.53 9.26
CA PHE A 94 4.83 -8.78 8.59
C PHE A 94 3.45 -9.32 8.96
N LEU A 95 3.31 -10.64 9.04
CA LEU A 95 2.06 -11.26 9.48
C LEU A 95 1.73 -10.90 10.93
N LYS A 96 2.73 -10.91 11.82
CA LYS A 96 2.56 -10.51 13.21
C LYS A 96 2.10 -9.07 13.33
N ASP A 97 2.72 -8.15 12.58
CA ASP A 97 2.34 -6.73 12.57
C ASP A 97 0.93 -6.53 12.01
N ILE A 98 0.56 -7.23 10.94
CA ILE A 98 -0.79 -7.21 10.37
C ILE A 98 -1.82 -7.73 11.38
N MET A 99 -1.56 -8.85 12.04
CA MET A 99 -2.47 -9.41 13.05
C MET A 99 -2.65 -8.47 14.25
N GLY A 100 -1.55 -7.87 14.75
CA GLY A 100 -1.60 -6.87 15.81
C GLY A 100 -2.39 -5.61 15.41
N MET A 101 -2.26 -5.21 14.13
CA MET A 101 -3.04 -4.07 13.60
C MET A 101 -4.55 -4.39 13.59
N PHE A 102 -4.97 -5.62 13.25
CA PHE A 102 -6.37 -6.01 13.34
C PHE A 102 -6.91 -5.93 14.77
N GLU A 103 -6.12 -6.36 15.75
CA GLU A 103 -6.49 -6.26 17.17
C GLU A 103 -6.65 -4.80 17.63
N ALA A 104 -5.75 -3.93 17.19
CA ALA A 104 -5.83 -2.50 17.48
C ALA A 104 -7.03 -1.84 16.78
N LEU A 105 -7.25 -2.17 15.51
CA LEU A 105 -8.31 -1.61 14.69
C LEU A 105 -9.71 -2.00 15.21
N ASP A 106 -9.86 -3.20 15.75
CA ASP A 106 -11.14 -3.68 16.27
C ASP A 106 -11.67 -2.84 17.44
N LYS A 107 -10.79 -2.13 18.15
CA LYS A 107 -11.17 -1.21 19.23
C LYS A 107 -11.91 0.03 18.73
N VAL A 108 -11.62 0.48 17.51
CA VAL A 108 -12.22 1.68 16.90
C VAL A 108 -13.22 1.32 15.79
N ALA A 109 -13.09 0.14 15.21
CA ALA A 109 -13.96 -0.40 14.18
C ALA A 109 -14.32 -1.86 14.54
N PRO A 110 -15.28 -2.07 15.47
CA PRO A 110 -15.66 -3.41 15.93
C PRO A 110 -16.08 -4.31 14.78
N GLY A 111 -15.54 -5.53 14.75
CA GLY A 111 -15.75 -6.51 13.69
C GLY A 111 -14.62 -6.54 12.65
N ALA A 112 -13.70 -5.57 12.63
CA ALA A 112 -12.54 -5.61 11.74
C ALA A 112 -11.69 -6.87 11.99
N ASN A 113 -11.59 -7.31 13.24
CA ASN A 113 -10.83 -8.47 13.69
C ASN A 113 -11.61 -9.80 13.61
N SER A 114 -12.71 -9.82 12.87
CA SER A 114 -13.53 -11.02 12.70
C SER A 114 -12.76 -12.15 12.02
N ARG A 115 -13.03 -13.39 12.42
CA ARG A 115 -12.53 -14.59 11.72
C ARG A 115 -12.98 -14.67 10.26
N HIS A 116 -14.03 -13.93 9.89
CA HIS A 116 -14.59 -13.88 8.54
C HIS A 116 -13.99 -12.75 7.67
N THR A 117 -13.21 -11.85 8.25
CA THR A 117 -12.52 -10.80 7.49
C THR A 117 -11.64 -11.44 6.43
N LEU A 118 -11.72 -10.93 5.20
CA LEU A 118 -10.96 -11.42 4.06
C LEU A 118 -9.72 -10.54 3.85
N LEU A 119 -8.56 -11.19 3.82
CA LEU A 119 -7.29 -10.57 3.48
C LEU A 119 -6.99 -10.84 2.01
N TYR A 120 -6.66 -9.80 1.27
CA TYR A 120 -6.18 -9.90 -0.10
C TYR A 120 -4.71 -9.46 -0.15
N GLY A 121 -3.88 -10.26 -0.72
CA GLY A 121 -2.44 -10.01 -0.83
C GLY A 121 -1.85 -10.63 -2.10
N VAL A 122 -0.72 -10.17 -2.52
CA VAL A 122 0.13 -9.16 -1.91
C VAL A 122 0.05 -7.88 -2.74
N GLU A 123 0.06 -6.72 -2.07
CA GLU A 123 0.34 -5.45 -2.72
C GLU A 123 1.72 -4.97 -2.25
N VAL A 124 2.63 -4.73 -3.19
CA VAL A 124 3.97 -4.23 -2.88
C VAL A 124 4.07 -2.78 -3.35
N LYS A 125 4.50 -1.89 -2.46
CA LYS A 125 4.75 -0.48 -2.74
C LYS A 125 6.21 -0.15 -2.47
N PHE A 126 6.86 0.50 -3.43
CA PHE A 126 8.26 0.90 -3.32
C PHE A 126 8.36 2.39 -2.98
N TYR A 127 8.97 2.68 -1.82
CA TYR A 127 9.27 4.03 -1.36
C TYR A 127 10.76 4.18 -1.06
N SER A 128 11.60 3.44 -1.81
CA SER A 128 13.03 3.33 -1.56
C SER A 128 13.84 4.50 -2.11
N SER A 129 13.30 5.25 -3.07
CA SER A 129 13.98 6.41 -3.66
C SER A 129 13.31 7.68 -3.17
N ARG A 130 14.10 8.55 -2.55
CA ARG A 130 13.70 9.90 -2.17
C ARG A 130 14.67 10.87 -2.79
N ILE A 131 14.16 11.76 -3.64
CA ILE A 131 14.95 12.82 -4.25
C ILE A 131 15.23 13.88 -3.19
N GLU A 132 16.48 14.35 -3.12
CA GLU A 132 16.84 15.48 -2.27
C GLU A 132 16.27 16.77 -2.87
N LEU A 133 15.49 17.47 -2.07
CA LEU A 133 14.74 18.65 -2.50
C LEU A 133 14.87 19.77 -1.48
N SER A 134 14.86 20.99 -1.98
CA SER A 134 14.71 22.21 -1.18
C SER A 134 13.27 22.30 -0.59
N ASN A 135 13.04 23.26 0.31
CA ASN A 135 11.70 23.57 0.83
C ASN A 135 10.69 24.01 -0.25
N LYS A 136 11.18 24.34 -1.46
CA LYS A 136 10.40 24.71 -2.63
C LYS A 136 10.21 23.55 -3.60
N LEU A 137 10.63 22.35 -3.23
CA LEU A 137 10.59 21.11 -4.03
C LEU A 137 11.46 21.17 -5.29
N GLU A 138 12.50 22.00 -5.27
CA GLU A 138 13.51 22.10 -6.31
C GLU A 138 14.67 21.16 -6.00
N THR A 139 15.19 20.47 -7.01
CA THR A 139 16.36 19.60 -6.91
C THR A 139 17.64 20.39 -6.83
N VAL A 140 18.79 19.73 -6.78
CA VAL A 140 20.11 20.35 -6.90
C VAL A 140 20.33 20.99 -8.28
N ILE A 141 19.51 20.65 -9.28
CA ILE A 141 19.54 21.25 -10.61
C ILE A 141 18.59 22.44 -10.61
N PRO A 142 19.08 23.67 -10.89
CA PRO A 142 18.23 24.85 -10.91
C PRO A 142 17.04 24.74 -11.88
N ASN A 143 15.88 25.18 -11.44
CA ASN A 143 14.60 25.12 -12.16
C ASN A 143 14.11 23.71 -12.49
N PHE A 144 14.67 22.68 -11.85
CA PHE A 144 14.20 21.32 -11.96
C PHE A 144 13.51 20.92 -10.66
N PHE A 145 12.20 20.72 -10.73
CA PHE A 145 11.35 20.41 -9.59
C PHE A 145 10.90 18.93 -9.65
N ALA A 146 10.73 18.30 -8.49
CA ALA A 146 10.17 16.96 -8.40
C ALA A 146 9.03 16.92 -7.39
N ILE A 147 7.89 16.38 -7.80
CA ILE A 147 6.66 16.36 -7.02
C ILE A 147 5.99 14.99 -7.07
N GLY A 148 5.07 14.77 -6.13
CA GLY A 148 4.26 13.57 -6.09
C GLY A 148 4.98 12.35 -5.53
N ASP A 149 4.32 11.20 -5.61
CA ASP A 149 4.78 9.94 -5.02
C ASP A 149 6.07 9.43 -5.70
N GLY A 150 6.24 9.73 -6.99
CA GLY A 150 7.45 9.37 -7.74
C GLY A 150 8.72 10.04 -7.23
N ALA A 151 8.60 11.20 -6.59
CA ALA A 151 9.73 11.89 -5.94
C ALA A 151 10.06 11.34 -4.54
N GLY A 152 9.26 10.40 -4.03
CA GLY A 152 9.43 9.80 -2.70
C GLY A 152 9.06 10.71 -1.52
N ILE A 153 8.40 11.84 -1.78
CA ILE A 153 8.08 12.85 -0.74
C ILE A 153 6.62 12.85 -0.32
N THR A 154 5.72 12.31 -1.12
CA THR A 154 4.29 12.20 -0.80
C THR A 154 3.83 10.75 -0.82
N ARG A 155 2.70 10.47 -0.18
CA ARG A 155 2.12 9.11 -0.10
C ARG A 155 0.59 9.15 -0.22
N GLY A 156 0.05 10.13 -0.92
CA GLY A 156 -1.39 10.25 -1.09
C GLY A 156 -1.77 11.40 -2.00
N LEU A 157 -2.95 11.28 -2.60
CA LEU A 157 -3.47 12.23 -3.59
C LEU A 157 -3.48 13.68 -3.10
N ALA A 158 -3.95 13.93 -1.87
CA ALA A 158 -4.00 15.27 -1.32
C ALA A 158 -2.60 15.89 -1.16
N GLN A 159 -1.63 15.13 -0.67
CA GLN A 159 -0.25 15.58 -0.52
C GLN A 159 0.41 15.83 -1.88
N ALA A 160 0.21 14.93 -2.84
CA ALA A 160 0.74 15.08 -4.19
C ALA A 160 0.15 16.32 -4.88
N SER A 161 -1.16 16.56 -4.74
CA SER A 161 -1.83 17.76 -5.27
C SER A 161 -1.30 19.03 -4.61
N ALA A 162 -1.14 19.05 -3.29
CA ALA A 162 -0.56 20.18 -2.57
C ALA A 162 0.88 20.49 -3.03
N ALA A 163 1.71 19.45 -3.25
CA ALA A 163 3.06 19.62 -3.80
C ALA A 163 3.03 20.29 -5.18
N GLY A 164 2.08 19.92 -6.04
CA GLY A 164 1.86 20.56 -7.34
C GLY A 164 1.52 22.04 -7.22
N VAL A 165 0.66 22.41 -6.27
CA VAL A 165 0.31 23.82 -6.02
C VAL A 165 1.51 24.63 -5.52
N VAL A 166 2.33 24.04 -4.61
CA VAL A 166 3.53 24.71 -4.10
C VAL A 166 4.50 25.04 -5.24
N VAL A 167 4.80 24.05 -6.08
CA VAL A 167 5.70 24.26 -7.24
C VAL A 167 5.11 25.21 -8.26
N GLY A 168 3.82 25.10 -8.58
CA GLY A 168 3.16 26.01 -9.50
C GLY A 168 3.25 27.47 -9.04
N ARG A 169 3.04 27.75 -7.76
CA ARG A 169 3.20 29.09 -7.18
C ARG A 169 4.65 29.58 -7.24
N GLU A 170 5.62 28.72 -6.98
CA GLU A 170 7.03 29.09 -7.07
C GLU A 170 7.43 29.44 -8.52
N ILE A 171 7.02 28.64 -9.49
CA ILE A 171 7.28 28.90 -10.90
C ILE A 171 6.64 30.23 -11.33
N CYS A 172 5.37 30.47 -10.98
CA CYS A 172 4.69 31.74 -11.28
C CYS A 172 5.42 32.95 -10.67
N ALA A 173 5.89 32.82 -9.42
CA ALA A 173 6.63 33.89 -8.76
C ALA A 173 7.97 34.19 -9.48
N ARG A 174 8.68 33.16 -9.97
CA ARG A 174 9.94 33.34 -10.72
C ARG A 174 9.73 33.97 -12.10
N ILE A 175 8.65 33.61 -12.80
CA ILE A 175 8.34 34.17 -14.12
C ILE A 175 7.89 35.64 -13.99
N GLY A 176 7.15 35.99 -12.93
CA GLY A 176 6.67 37.33 -12.66
C GLY A 176 7.70 38.30 -12.10
N GLN A 177 8.91 37.84 -11.71
CA GLN A 177 9.98 38.70 -11.28
C GLN A 177 10.75 39.24 -12.51
N PRO A 178 11.01 40.57 -12.61
CA PRO A 178 11.89 41.09 -13.63
C PRO A 178 13.27 40.43 -13.47
N LYS A 179 13.86 39.96 -14.59
CA LYS A 179 15.20 39.45 -14.60
C LYS A 179 16.12 40.58 -14.12
N GLY A 180 16.62 40.45 -12.89
CA GLY A 180 17.67 41.33 -12.43
C GLY A 180 18.88 41.16 -13.36
N ASP A 181 19.37 42.28 -13.86
CA ASP A 181 20.62 42.32 -14.64
C ASP A 181 21.74 41.66 -13.82
N ILE A 182 22.38 40.67 -14.45
CA ILE A 182 23.56 39.98 -13.93
C ILE A 182 24.79 40.89 -14.15
#